data_c1c76f9e47e0a79ccf04da9efc46b98e
#
_entry.id   c1c76f9e47e0a79ccf04da9efc46b98e
#
_cell.length_a   1.000
_cell.length_b   1.000
_cell.length_c   1.000
_cell.angle_alpha   90.00
_cell.angle_beta   90.00
_cell.angle_gamma   90.00
#
_symmetry.space_group_name_H-M   'P 1'
#
loop_
_entity.id
_entity.type
_entity.pdbx_description
1 polymer ?
#
loop_
_entity_poly.entity_id
_entity_poly.type
_entity_poly.pdbx_seq_one_letter_code
_entity_poly.pdbx_strand_id
1 'polypeptide(L)'
;MKLKKIHLTIWMLFSILTPFSACTSQGNRSSVQTPLKQESNISNKTELDSEAAVIYQDKKDNLWFVDKKKGVYRYDGENLTLFTSNDGLGSYRIISVQEDNFGNLYFDTPEGVYKYDREKFTTLLVVDMNESENEWKSEPGDLWFRIGWDKRGPYRFDGKNLYHLKFPKNKMEDEFYRKYPNSSVNPYAIYSIYEDSKGNVWFGTSNLGIYLFDGKEISWMYENHLIETPEGGNFGVRSIAEDQDGNYWICNANYRYSLLPYETGADRNGLKSINYMRKIGIENIANESLYFYSMETDKNGDLLMFAGDYGLWRNNGKELSPFFIKDGEQNISPTTMYKDKQGTLWFGTDEHGIYSYNGNTFEKFKTK
;
A
#
# COMPACT_ATOMS: atom_id res chain seq x y z
N MET A 1 0.37 -39.25 -19.47
CA MET A 1 0.39 -38.79 -18.08
C MET A 1 -0.73 -37.74 -17.94
N LYS A 2 -1.78 -38.02 -17.15
CA LYS A 2 -3.05 -37.26 -17.14
C LYS A 2 -2.90 -36.02 -16.28
N LEU A 3 -3.07 -34.84 -16.88
CA LEU A 3 -3.17 -33.56 -16.17
C LEU A 3 -4.52 -33.49 -15.43
N LYS A 4 -4.46 -33.28 -14.13
CA LYS A 4 -5.62 -32.96 -13.29
C LYS A 4 -6.02 -31.50 -13.49
N LYS A 5 -7.27 -31.29 -13.94
CA LYS A 5 -7.92 -29.98 -13.95
C LYS A 5 -8.22 -29.57 -12.51
N ILE A 6 -7.69 -28.43 -12.10
CA ILE A 6 -8.06 -27.75 -10.84
C ILE A 6 -9.27 -26.86 -11.12
N HIS A 7 -10.38 -27.15 -10.46
CA HIS A 7 -11.59 -26.34 -10.51
C HIS A 7 -11.43 -25.13 -9.59
N LEU A 8 -11.48 -23.95 -10.17
CA LEU A 8 -11.55 -22.68 -9.46
C LEU A 8 -12.99 -22.48 -8.94
N THR A 9 -13.18 -22.56 -7.64
CA THR A 9 -14.49 -22.32 -7.00
C THR A 9 -14.59 -20.84 -6.65
N ILE A 10 -15.45 -20.11 -7.41
CA ILE A 10 -15.80 -18.71 -7.13
C ILE A 10 -16.82 -18.72 -5.99
N TRP A 11 -16.49 -18.09 -4.88
CA TRP A 11 -17.42 -17.81 -3.78
C TRP A 11 -18.15 -16.49 -4.04
N MET A 12 -19.45 -16.59 -4.43
CA MET A 12 -20.39 -15.46 -4.40
C MET A 12 -20.91 -15.31 -2.98
N LEU A 13 -20.69 -14.14 -2.38
CA LEU A 13 -21.33 -13.73 -1.14
C LEU A 13 -22.71 -13.11 -1.45
N PHE A 14 -23.75 -13.82 -1.05
CA PHE A 14 -25.12 -13.32 -1.02
C PHE A 14 -25.32 -12.38 0.17
N SER A 15 -25.75 -11.16 -0.11
CA SER A 15 -26.23 -10.20 0.90
C SER A 15 -27.68 -10.50 1.24
N ILE A 16 -27.94 -10.80 2.50
CA ILE A 16 -29.30 -10.94 3.05
C ILE A 16 -29.73 -9.58 3.62
N LEU A 17 -30.76 -9.00 3.01
CA LEU A 17 -31.48 -7.83 3.52
C LEU A 17 -32.49 -8.29 4.59
N THR A 18 -32.43 -7.71 5.78
CA THR A 18 -33.49 -7.79 6.78
C THR A 18 -34.13 -6.42 7.00
N PRO A 19 -35.48 -6.33 7.15
CA PRO A 19 -36.16 -5.04 7.25
C PRO A 19 -36.14 -4.48 8.67
N PHE A 20 -36.00 -3.17 8.77
CA PHE A 20 -36.14 -2.39 10.00
C PHE A 20 -37.63 -2.28 10.40
N SER A 21 -37.91 -2.61 11.66
CA SER A 21 -39.16 -2.20 12.32
C SER A 21 -38.85 -1.04 13.25
N ALA A 22 -39.56 0.06 13.05
CA ALA A 22 -39.51 1.23 13.91
C ALA A 22 -40.41 1.02 15.14
N CYS A 23 -39.91 1.35 16.32
CA CYS A 23 -40.74 1.59 17.51
C CYS A 23 -40.35 2.92 18.15
N THR A 24 -41.33 3.81 18.20
CA THR A 24 -41.30 5.08 18.92
C THR A 24 -41.61 4.88 20.40
N SER A 25 -40.85 5.49 21.32
CA SER A 25 -41.48 5.99 22.57
C SER A 25 -40.59 7.10 23.19
N GLN A 26 -41.28 8.16 23.60
CA GLN A 26 -40.79 9.35 24.29
C GLN A 26 -40.39 9.06 25.73
N GLY A 27 -39.46 9.83 26.24
CA GLY A 27 -39.16 9.90 27.67
C GLY A 27 -38.00 10.81 28.00
N ASN A 28 -38.27 12.10 28.29
CA ASN A 28 -37.37 13.06 28.87
C ASN A 28 -36.80 12.61 30.21
N ARG A 29 -35.46 12.65 30.38
CA ARG A 29 -34.79 13.05 31.62
C ARG A 29 -33.35 13.47 31.32
N SER A 30 -33.05 14.74 31.53
CA SER A 30 -31.73 15.30 31.59
C SER A 30 -30.98 14.76 32.81
N SER A 31 -29.91 13.99 32.56
CA SER A 31 -28.86 13.75 33.54
C SER A 31 -27.54 14.24 32.93
N VAL A 32 -26.94 15.19 33.58
CA VAL A 32 -25.57 15.68 33.32
C VAL A 32 -24.65 14.47 33.52
N GLN A 33 -24.16 13.89 32.43
CA GLN A 33 -23.11 12.88 32.47
C GLN A 33 -21.76 13.60 32.50
N THR A 34 -21.06 13.45 33.59
CA THR A 34 -19.62 13.71 33.72
C THR A 34 -18.92 12.92 32.62
N PRO A 35 -17.95 13.50 31.86
CA PRO A 35 -17.22 12.75 30.86
C PRO A 35 -16.44 11.63 31.57
N LEU A 36 -16.81 10.38 31.26
CA LEU A 36 -16.04 9.22 31.63
C LEU A 36 -14.65 9.37 31.00
N LYS A 37 -13.61 9.41 31.82
CA LYS A 37 -12.24 9.24 31.38
C LYS A 37 -12.18 7.91 30.63
N GLN A 38 -11.92 7.97 29.36
CA GLN A 38 -11.76 6.83 28.49
C GLN A 38 -10.46 6.13 28.95
N GLU A 39 -10.60 5.02 29.66
CA GLU A 39 -9.47 4.16 29.96
C GLU A 39 -9.06 3.52 28.63
N SER A 40 -7.86 3.86 28.15
CA SER A 40 -7.22 3.16 27.06
C SER A 40 -7.17 1.67 27.42
N ASN A 41 -7.72 0.81 26.57
CA ASN A 41 -7.67 -0.64 26.76
C ASN A 41 -6.22 -1.11 26.61
N ILE A 42 -5.44 -1.03 27.68
CA ILE A 42 -4.12 -1.64 27.74
C ILE A 42 -4.36 -3.15 27.76
N SER A 43 -4.11 -3.77 26.63
CA SER A 43 -4.16 -5.22 26.53
C SER A 43 -2.93 -5.79 27.26
N ASN A 44 -3.14 -6.51 28.36
CA ASN A 44 -2.10 -7.30 29.01
C ASN A 44 -1.72 -8.57 28.23
N LYS A 45 -2.01 -8.62 26.92
CA LYS A 45 -1.60 -9.70 26.03
C LYS A 45 -0.11 -9.58 25.75
N THR A 46 0.63 -10.59 26.13
CA THR A 46 2.06 -10.72 25.87
C THR A 46 2.40 -11.12 24.43
N GLU A 47 1.40 -11.45 23.59
CA GLU A 47 1.60 -11.88 22.20
C GLU A 47 0.55 -11.26 21.28
N LEU A 48 1.02 -10.76 20.14
CA LEU A 48 0.18 -10.41 19.01
C LEU A 48 -0.35 -11.70 18.36
N ASP A 49 -1.55 -11.63 17.81
CA ASP A 49 -2.09 -12.75 17.06
C ASP A 49 -1.22 -13.09 15.84
N SER A 50 -1.29 -14.35 15.44
CA SER A 50 -0.51 -14.88 14.30
C SER A 50 -0.78 -14.17 12.97
N GLU A 51 -1.96 -13.55 12.82
CA GLU A 51 -2.36 -12.80 11.61
C GLU A 51 -1.99 -11.31 11.66
N ALA A 52 -1.34 -10.82 12.73
CA ALA A 52 -0.95 -9.42 12.82
C ALA A 52 0.28 -9.12 11.93
N ALA A 53 0.31 -7.93 11.36
CA ALA A 53 1.40 -7.46 10.51
C ALA A 53 1.89 -6.08 10.96
N VAL A 54 3.21 -5.83 10.89
CA VAL A 54 3.77 -4.48 11.05
C VAL A 54 3.38 -3.66 9.85
N ILE A 55 2.86 -2.47 10.10
CA ILE A 55 2.43 -1.55 9.05
C ILE A 55 3.20 -0.22 9.08
N TYR A 56 3.76 0.15 10.22
CA TYR A 56 4.45 1.43 10.37
C TYR A 56 5.30 1.51 11.64
N GLN A 57 6.38 2.31 11.61
CA GLN A 57 7.12 2.80 12.77
C GLN A 57 7.03 4.32 12.83
N ASP A 58 6.46 4.87 13.91
CA ASP A 58 6.27 6.32 14.04
C ASP A 58 7.55 7.05 14.49
N LYS A 59 7.52 8.39 14.48
CA LYS A 59 8.67 9.25 14.86
C LYS A 59 9.11 9.09 16.32
N LYS A 60 8.28 8.45 17.16
CA LYS A 60 8.62 8.11 18.55
C LYS A 60 9.10 6.67 18.70
N ASP A 61 9.40 6.00 17.59
CA ASP A 61 9.83 4.61 17.49
C ASP A 61 8.79 3.57 17.95
N ASN A 62 7.52 3.97 18.09
CA ASN A 62 6.48 2.99 18.31
C ASN A 62 6.25 2.17 17.03
N LEU A 63 6.11 0.86 17.19
CA LEU A 63 5.69 -0.04 16.12
C LEU A 63 4.16 -0.14 16.09
N TRP A 64 3.60 -0.02 14.89
CA TRP A 64 2.17 -0.14 14.66
C TRP A 64 1.89 -1.42 13.88
N PHE A 65 0.91 -2.18 14.36
CA PHE A 65 0.51 -3.46 13.78
C PHE A 65 -0.95 -3.43 13.43
N VAL A 66 -1.33 -4.10 12.35
CA VAL A 66 -2.73 -4.33 12.00
C VAL A 66 -3.10 -5.78 12.25
N ASP A 67 -4.25 -5.97 12.90
CA ASP A 67 -5.00 -7.22 12.93
C ASP A 67 -6.35 -6.94 12.26
N LYS A 68 -6.59 -7.55 11.11
CA LYS A 68 -7.78 -7.28 10.28
C LYS A 68 -9.11 -7.58 10.99
N LYS A 69 -9.08 -8.36 12.07
CA LYS A 69 -10.26 -8.75 12.85
C LYS A 69 -10.44 -7.93 14.12
N LYS A 70 -9.34 -7.46 14.72
CA LYS A 70 -9.35 -6.86 16.07
C LYS A 70 -9.12 -5.36 16.07
N GLY A 71 -8.28 -4.84 15.17
CA GLY A 71 -7.96 -3.43 15.12
C GLY A 71 -6.49 -3.14 14.84
N VAL A 72 -6.02 -2.03 15.36
CA VAL A 72 -4.63 -1.58 15.21
C VAL A 72 -3.97 -1.56 16.57
N TYR A 73 -2.79 -2.13 16.66
CA TYR A 73 -1.99 -2.13 17.88
C TYR A 73 -0.83 -1.16 17.75
N ARG A 74 -0.51 -0.46 18.85
CA ARG A 74 0.71 0.31 19.03
C ARG A 74 1.56 -0.34 20.11
N TYR A 75 2.81 -0.60 19.80
CA TYR A 75 3.82 -1.08 20.74
C TYR A 75 4.86 0.02 20.97
N ASP A 76 5.04 0.46 22.23
CA ASP A 76 5.96 1.53 22.61
C ASP A 76 7.31 1.03 23.17
N GLY A 77 7.59 -0.26 23.01
CA GLY A 77 8.76 -0.94 23.55
C GLY A 77 8.49 -1.68 24.87
N GLU A 78 7.39 -1.37 25.54
CA GLU A 78 6.97 -2.00 26.80
C GLU A 78 5.51 -2.45 26.75
N ASN A 79 4.62 -1.58 26.28
CA ASN A 79 3.18 -1.77 26.33
C ASN A 79 2.58 -1.94 24.94
N LEU A 80 1.62 -2.83 24.83
CA LEU A 80 0.81 -3.04 23.63
C LEU A 80 -0.58 -2.43 23.85
N THR A 81 -0.91 -1.38 23.08
CA THR A 81 -2.21 -0.68 23.13
C THR A 81 -3.04 -1.04 21.91
N LEU A 82 -4.27 -1.52 22.10
CA LEU A 82 -5.22 -1.83 21.02
C LEU A 82 -6.14 -0.65 20.78
N PHE A 83 -6.28 -0.27 19.51
CA PHE A 83 -7.25 0.71 19.00
C PHE A 83 -8.29 0.02 18.12
N THR A 84 -9.54 0.38 18.34
CA THR A 84 -10.71 -0.22 17.69
C THR A 84 -11.66 0.85 17.13
N SER A 85 -12.81 0.44 16.64
CA SER A 85 -13.87 1.35 16.26
C SER A 85 -14.38 2.23 17.41
N ASN A 86 -14.26 1.79 18.66
CA ASN A 86 -14.60 2.58 19.83
C ASN A 86 -13.68 3.80 20.01
N ASP A 87 -12.47 3.73 19.46
CA ASP A 87 -11.48 4.81 19.48
C ASP A 87 -11.61 5.73 18.26
N GLY A 88 -12.63 5.50 17.40
CA GLY A 88 -12.91 6.27 16.19
C GLY A 88 -12.27 5.74 14.91
N LEU A 89 -11.58 4.59 14.95
CA LEU A 89 -11.02 3.94 13.77
C LEU A 89 -12.12 3.16 13.03
N GLY A 90 -12.60 3.65 11.91
CA GLY A 90 -13.75 3.08 11.20
C GLY A 90 -13.45 1.86 10.33
N SER A 91 -12.17 1.53 10.12
CA SER A 91 -11.75 0.37 9.32
C SER A 91 -10.44 -0.22 9.82
N TYR A 92 -10.33 -1.54 9.78
CA TYR A 92 -9.08 -2.27 10.07
C TYR A 92 -8.36 -2.75 8.79
N ARG A 93 -8.90 -2.40 7.63
CA ARG A 93 -8.28 -2.67 6.32
C ARG A 93 -7.28 -1.54 5.99
N ILE A 94 -6.17 -1.50 6.72
CA ILE A 94 -5.17 -0.45 6.53
C ILE A 94 -4.42 -0.72 5.22
N ILE A 95 -4.38 0.30 4.37
CA ILE A 95 -3.66 0.30 3.09
C ILE A 95 -2.23 0.80 3.29
N SER A 96 -2.11 1.94 4.00
CA SER A 96 -0.83 2.55 4.36
C SER A 96 -0.99 3.42 5.59
N VAL A 97 0.14 3.79 6.19
CA VAL A 97 0.19 4.78 7.29
C VAL A 97 1.24 5.81 6.94
N GLN A 98 0.93 7.07 7.15
CA GLN A 98 1.86 8.19 6.99
C GLN A 98 1.86 9.05 8.25
N GLU A 99 2.92 9.82 8.46
CA GLU A 99 3.08 10.69 9.62
C GLU A 99 3.46 12.10 9.19
N ASP A 100 2.73 13.11 9.68
CA ASP A 100 3.04 14.51 9.43
C ASP A 100 4.23 15.01 10.29
N ASN A 101 4.64 16.26 10.04
CA ASN A 101 5.73 16.88 10.78
C ASN A 101 5.41 17.14 12.26
N PHE A 102 4.14 17.08 12.65
CA PHE A 102 3.67 17.28 14.02
C PHE A 102 3.54 15.96 14.79
N GLY A 103 3.76 14.82 14.11
CA GLY A 103 3.66 13.50 14.69
C GLY A 103 2.25 12.92 14.70
N ASN A 104 1.29 13.50 13.98
CA ASN A 104 -0.01 12.86 13.76
C ASN A 104 0.14 11.75 12.73
N LEU A 105 -0.57 10.65 12.94
CA LEU A 105 -0.60 9.53 12.01
C LEU A 105 -1.87 9.55 11.18
N TYR A 106 -1.74 9.14 9.93
CA TYR A 106 -2.83 9.08 8.96
C TYR A 106 -2.94 7.68 8.40
N PHE A 107 -4.04 7.02 8.69
CA PHE A 107 -4.33 5.64 8.27
C PHE A 107 -5.20 5.67 7.02
N ASP A 108 -4.61 5.28 5.90
CA ASP A 108 -5.31 5.12 4.62
C ASP A 108 -6.10 3.82 4.63
N THR A 109 -7.38 3.89 4.33
CA THR A 109 -8.29 2.73 4.27
C THR A 109 -9.22 2.84 3.08
N PRO A 110 -9.90 1.76 2.65
CA PRO A 110 -10.92 1.84 1.60
C PRO A 110 -12.10 2.75 1.93
N GLU A 111 -12.35 2.99 3.22
CA GLU A 111 -13.47 3.79 3.72
C GLU A 111 -13.12 5.26 3.92
N GLY A 112 -11.82 5.63 3.89
CA GLY A 112 -11.33 6.98 4.08
C GLY A 112 -9.99 7.05 4.79
N VAL A 113 -9.52 8.25 5.08
CA VAL A 113 -8.31 8.49 5.86
C VAL A 113 -8.68 8.86 7.29
N TYR A 114 -8.10 8.14 8.26
CA TYR A 114 -8.28 8.37 9.68
C TYR A 114 -7.01 9.00 10.27
N LYS A 115 -7.14 10.22 10.79
CA LYS A 115 -6.08 10.89 11.52
C LYS A 115 -6.08 10.45 12.98
N TYR A 116 -4.93 10.03 13.50
CA TYR A 116 -4.68 9.82 14.92
C TYR A 116 -3.80 10.96 15.44
N ASP A 117 -4.34 11.78 16.32
CA ASP A 117 -3.68 12.97 16.90
C ASP A 117 -2.95 12.68 18.21
N ARG A 118 -2.66 11.42 18.50
CA ARG A 118 -2.09 10.84 19.72
C ARG A 118 -3.11 10.65 20.86
N GLU A 119 -4.36 11.06 20.68
CA GLU A 119 -5.44 10.88 21.65
C GLU A 119 -6.57 10.03 21.06
N LYS A 120 -7.03 10.37 19.87
CA LYS A 120 -8.18 9.75 19.20
C LYS A 120 -8.03 9.71 17.68
N PHE A 121 -8.84 8.85 17.06
CA PHE A 121 -9.01 8.86 15.63
C PHE A 121 -10.12 9.81 15.20
N THR A 122 -9.91 10.51 14.10
CA THR A 122 -10.91 11.37 13.43
C THR A 122 -10.82 11.15 11.93
N THR A 123 -11.97 11.07 11.25
CA THR A 123 -12.02 10.92 9.79
C THR A 123 -11.69 12.25 9.12
N LEU A 124 -10.81 12.24 8.11
CA LEU A 124 -10.61 13.39 7.24
C LEU A 124 -11.76 13.48 6.23
N LEU A 125 -12.29 14.69 6.09
CA LEU A 125 -13.30 14.95 5.06
C LEU A 125 -12.61 15.33 3.75
N VAL A 126 -13.05 14.71 2.66
CA VAL A 126 -12.61 15.08 1.32
C VAL A 126 -13.28 16.40 0.94
N VAL A 127 -12.49 17.35 0.50
CA VAL A 127 -12.98 18.62 -0.03
C VAL A 127 -13.32 18.42 -1.49
N ASP A 128 -14.57 18.68 -1.85
CA ASP A 128 -15.01 18.70 -3.25
C ASP A 128 -14.34 19.85 -3.98
N MET A 129 -13.65 19.53 -5.06
CA MET A 129 -13.00 20.50 -5.93
C MET A 129 -13.75 20.57 -7.25
N ASN A 130 -13.92 21.78 -7.78
CA ASN A 130 -14.35 21.96 -9.16
C ASN A 130 -13.27 21.46 -10.13
N GLU A 131 -13.64 21.05 -11.34
CA GLU A 131 -12.66 20.53 -12.31
C GLU A 131 -11.55 21.53 -12.66
N SER A 132 -11.86 22.84 -12.58
CA SER A 132 -10.89 23.92 -12.74
C SER A 132 -9.88 24.06 -11.61
N GLU A 133 -10.13 23.44 -10.46
CA GLU A 133 -9.29 23.48 -9.26
C GLU A 133 -8.43 22.21 -9.11
N ASN A 134 -8.52 21.27 -10.05
CA ASN A 134 -7.72 20.04 -10.07
C ASN A 134 -6.25 20.36 -10.41
N GLU A 135 -5.61 21.10 -9.50
CA GLU A 135 -4.25 21.56 -9.66
C GLU A 135 -3.27 20.54 -9.05
N TRP A 136 -2.44 19.98 -9.92
CA TRP A 136 -1.32 19.16 -9.50
C TRP A 136 -0.19 20.06 -8.97
N LYS A 137 -0.09 20.09 -7.66
CA LYS A 137 0.98 20.78 -6.93
C LYS A 137 1.36 19.99 -5.69
N SER A 138 2.53 20.20 -5.16
CA SER A 138 3.01 19.61 -3.92
C SER A 138 3.78 20.65 -3.13
N GLU A 139 3.60 20.60 -1.80
CA GLU A 139 4.36 21.34 -0.84
C GLU A 139 5.08 20.39 0.11
N PRO A 140 6.21 20.77 0.69
CA PRO A 140 6.90 19.93 1.67
C PRO A 140 5.99 19.54 2.83
N GLY A 141 5.81 18.23 3.01
CA GLY A 141 4.96 17.68 4.06
C GLY A 141 3.55 17.28 3.61
N ASP A 142 3.23 17.41 2.33
CA ASP A 142 2.02 16.84 1.75
C ASP A 142 2.03 15.32 1.88
N LEU A 143 0.84 14.75 2.14
CA LEU A 143 0.66 13.31 2.25
C LEU A 143 -0.25 12.80 1.13
N TRP A 144 0.00 11.57 0.67
CA TRP A 144 -0.67 10.98 -0.49
C TRP A 144 -1.37 9.68 -0.13
N PHE A 145 -2.67 9.56 -0.48
CA PHE A 145 -3.51 8.42 -0.13
C PHE A 145 -4.23 7.85 -1.35
N ARG A 146 -4.65 6.59 -1.25
CA ARG A 146 -5.42 5.89 -2.29
C ARG A 146 -6.92 5.93 -2.05
N ILE A 147 -7.34 5.71 -0.82
CA ILE A 147 -8.74 5.55 -0.39
C ILE A 147 -9.46 4.53 -1.29
N GLY A 148 -9.04 3.28 -1.22
CA GLY A 148 -9.60 2.18 -2.01
C GLY A 148 -8.99 2.01 -3.40
N TRP A 149 -9.73 1.31 -4.27
CA TRP A 149 -9.27 0.87 -5.59
C TRP A 149 -10.21 1.27 -6.73
N ASP A 150 -11.13 2.19 -6.52
CA ASP A 150 -12.18 2.56 -7.47
C ASP A 150 -12.09 4.03 -7.94
N LYS A 151 -11.10 4.79 -7.48
CA LYS A 151 -10.98 6.22 -7.76
C LYS A 151 -10.01 6.49 -8.92
N ARG A 152 -10.25 7.62 -9.60
CA ARG A 152 -9.43 8.10 -10.70
C ARG A 152 -8.35 9.06 -10.20
N GLY A 153 -7.39 8.54 -9.48
CA GLY A 153 -6.25 9.32 -8.98
C GLY A 153 -6.15 9.35 -7.47
N PRO A 154 -5.09 9.99 -6.95
CA PRO A 154 -4.77 10.01 -5.54
C PRO A 154 -5.55 11.07 -4.78
N TYR A 155 -5.48 10.95 -3.45
CA TYR A 155 -5.87 12.02 -2.54
C TYR A 155 -4.61 12.66 -1.97
N ARG A 156 -4.55 13.99 -2.00
CA ARG A 156 -3.49 14.81 -1.43
C ARG A 156 -3.99 15.51 -0.19
N PHE A 157 -3.28 15.39 0.91
CA PHE A 157 -3.52 16.14 2.13
C PHE A 157 -2.43 17.21 2.32
N ASP A 158 -2.81 18.47 2.36
CA ASP A 158 -1.93 19.63 2.47
C ASP A 158 -1.67 20.10 3.92
N GLY A 159 -1.93 19.21 4.89
CA GLY A 159 -1.87 19.51 6.33
C GLY A 159 -3.19 20.05 6.89
N LYS A 160 -4.15 20.46 6.04
CA LYS A 160 -5.44 21.00 6.43
C LYS A 160 -6.61 20.32 5.74
N ASN A 161 -6.54 20.17 4.43
CA ASN A 161 -7.59 19.65 3.57
C ASN A 161 -7.15 18.41 2.80
N LEU A 162 -8.08 17.49 2.59
CA LEU A 162 -7.87 16.29 1.79
C LEU A 162 -8.55 16.48 0.43
N TYR A 163 -7.78 16.55 -0.64
CA TYR A 163 -8.25 16.78 -2.01
C TYR A 163 -8.17 15.50 -2.85
N HIS A 164 -9.23 15.20 -3.60
CA HIS A 164 -9.17 14.15 -4.60
C HIS A 164 -8.66 14.72 -5.92
N LEU A 165 -7.44 14.37 -6.33
CA LEU A 165 -6.87 14.74 -7.61
C LEU A 165 -7.23 13.69 -8.67
N LYS A 166 -7.57 14.16 -9.88
CA LYS A 166 -7.89 13.28 -11.00
C LYS A 166 -6.72 13.25 -11.97
N PHE A 167 -6.29 12.05 -12.36
CA PHE A 167 -5.31 11.92 -13.44
C PHE A 167 -5.84 12.51 -14.76
N PRO A 168 -4.97 13.14 -15.56
CA PRO A 168 -5.30 13.52 -16.91
C PRO A 168 -5.77 12.30 -17.72
N LYS A 169 -6.71 12.52 -18.64
CA LYS A 169 -7.15 11.47 -19.55
C LYS A 169 -5.98 11.02 -20.42
N ASN A 170 -5.81 9.69 -20.52
CA ASN A 170 -4.76 9.11 -21.35
C ASN A 170 -5.36 8.30 -22.49
N LYS A 171 -4.60 8.15 -23.59
CA LYS A 171 -5.06 7.47 -24.80
C LYS A 171 -5.43 6.00 -24.59
N MET A 172 -4.86 5.34 -23.58
CA MET A 172 -5.12 3.93 -23.28
C MET A 172 -6.49 3.72 -22.60
N GLU A 173 -7.12 4.77 -22.07
CA GLU A 173 -8.45 4.67 -21.46
C GLU A 173 -9.50 4.19 -22.46
N ASP A 174 -9.53 4.78 -23.66
CA ASP A 174 -10.48 4.42 -24.71
C ASP A 174 -10.23 2.98 -25.23
N GLU A 175 -8.96 2.55 -25.28
CA GLU A 175 -8.57 1.19 -25.64
C GLU A 175 -9.02 0.19 -24.56
N PHE A 176 -8.81 0.51 -23.30
CA PHE A 176 -9.25 -0.32 -22.18
C PHE A 176 -10.76 -0.57 -22.22
N TYR A 177 -11.59 0.47 -22.34
CA TYR A 177 -13.04 0.31 -22.37
C TYR A 177 -13.55 -0.33 -23.69
N ARG A 178 -12.79 -0.23 -24.79
CA ARG A 178 -13.09 -0.99 -26.00
C ARG A 178 -12.83 -2.49 -25.80
N LYS A 179 -11.72 -2.84 -25.15
CA LYS A 179 -11.35 -4.24 -24.84
C LYS A 179 -12.26 -4.83 -23.76
N TYR A 180 -12.67 -4.01 -22.78
CA TYR A 180 -13.44 -4.43 -21.60
C TYR A 180 -14.68 -3.54 -21.39
N PRO A 181 -15.69 -3.57 -22.27
CA PRO A 181 -16.80 -2.60 -22.26
C PRO A 181 -17.70 -2.71 -21.00
N ASN A 182 -17.71 -3.85 -20.34
CA ASN A 182 -18.51 -4.09 -19.13
C ASN A 182 -17.64 -4.18 -17.86
N SER A 183 -16.42 -3.68 -17.89
CA SER A 183 -15.55 -3.70 -16.72
C SER A 183 -16.09 -2.79 -15.62
N SER A 184 -16.22 -3.32 -14.41
CA SER A 184 -16.44 -2.53 -13.19
C SER A 184 -15.13 -1.96 -12.61
N VAL A 185 -13.98 -2.36 -13.16
CA VAL A 185 -12.67 -1.91 -12.71
C VAL A 185 -12.40 -0.53 -13.29
N ASN A 186 -12.02 0.41 -12.43
CA ASN A 186 -11.49 1.70 -12.86
C ASN A 186 -10.01 1.51 -13.29
N PRO A 187 -9.65 1.74 -14.57
CA PRO A 187 -8.29 1.52 -15.05
C PRO A 187 -7.26 2.47 -14.42
N TYR A 188 -7.71 3.58 -13.83
CA TYR A 188 -6.88 4.53 -13.07
C TYR A 188 -6.73 4.16 -11.60
N ALA A 189 -7.38 3.09 -11.12
CA ALA A 189 -7.30 2.69 -9.71
C ALA A 189 -5.83 2.54 -9.29
N ILE A 190 -5.45 3.20 -8.19
CA ILE A 190 -4.07 3.20 -7.72
C ILE A 190 -3.79 1.92 -6.94
N TYR A 191 -2.76 1.20 -7.35
CA TYR A 191 -2.27 0.00 -6.69
C TYR A 191 -1.03 0.25 -5.84
N SER A 192 -0.21 1.24 -6.22
CA SER A 192 0.95 1.66 -5.44
C SER A 192 1.17 3.17 -5.48
N ILE A 193 1.66 3.73 -4.38
CA ILE A 193 2.21 5.07 -4.28
C ILE A 193 3.63 4.91 -3.75
N TYR A 194 4.60 5.52 -4.41
CA TYR A 194 6.01 5.45 -4.04
C TYR A 194 6.64 6.84 -4.19
N GLU A 195 7.33 7.31 -3.16
CA GLU A 195 8.14 8.52 -3.21
C GLU A 195 9.61 8.12 -3.40
N ASP A 196 10.24 8.63 -4.45
CA ASP A 196 11.62 8.31 -4.75
C ASP A 196 12.61 9.21 -4.00
N SER A 197 13.91 8.92 -4.11
CA SER A 197 14.98 9.64 -3.42
C SER A 197 15.08 11.12 -3.83
N LYS A 198 14.42 11.54 -4.90
CA LYS A 198 14.39 12.92 -5.43
C LYS A 198 13.12 13.68 -5.02
N GLY A 199 12.19 12.99 -4.29
CA GLY A 199 10.90 13.55 -3.89
C GLY A 199 9.83 13.51 -4.98
N ASN A 200 10.05 12.75 -6.06
CA ASN A 200 9.00 12.51 -7.04
C ASN A 200 8.02 11.47 -6.51
N VAL A 201 6.73 11.64 -6.82
CA VAL A 201 5.68 10.71 -6.40
C VAL A 201 5.22 9.88 -7.57
N TRP A 202 5.38 8.57 -7.46
CA TRP A 202 5.00 7.58 -8.46
C TRP A 202 3.66 6.94 -8.09
N PHE A 203 2.77 6.86 -9.07
CA PHE A 203 1.46 6.24 -8.90
C PHE A 203 1.33 5.07 -9.88
N GLY A 204 1.39 3.88 -9.36
CA GLY A 204 1.14 2.66 -10.13
C GLY A 204 -0.36 2.40 -10.24
N THR A 205 -0.86 2.22 -11.47
CA THR A 205 -2.28 2.00 -11.73
C THR A 205 -2.63 0.55 -12.01
N SER A 206 -3.91 0.25 -11.96
CA SER A 206 -4.42 -1.08 -12.29
C SER A 206 -4.20 -1.46 -13.77
N ASN A 207 -4.42 -0.52 -14.72
CA ASN A 207 -4.41 -0.84 -16.14
C ASN A 207 -3.74 0.20 -17.05
N LEU A 208 -3.42 1.38 -16.54
CA LEU A 208 -2.93 2.49 -17.36
C LEU A 208 -1.46 2.83 -17.12
N GLY A 209 -0.66 1.87 -16.63
CA GLY A 209 0.77 2.07 -16.38
C GLY A 209 1.03 2.93 -15.15
N ILE A 210 1.93 3.88 -15.28
CA ILE A 210 2.48 4.66 -14.18
C ILE A 210 2.33 6.14 -14.48
N TYR A 211 1.88 6.89 -13.48
CA TYR A 211 1.98 8.34 -13.44
C TYR A 211 3.10 8.75 -12.49
N LEU A 212 3.89 9.74 -12.91
CA LEU A 212 4.96 10.35 -12.13
C LEU A 212 4.68 11.83 -11.96
N PHE A 213 4.66 12.29 -10.72
CA PHE A 213 4.53 13.68 -10.38
C PHE A 213 5.84 14.19 -9.76
N ASP A 214 6.45 15.20 -10.37
CA ASP A 214 7.73 15.77 -9.96
C ASP A 214 7.60 17.02 -9.05
N GLY A 215 6.41 17.22 -8.50
CA GLY A 215 6.05 18.39 -7.67
C GLY A 215 5.50 19.57 -8.50
N LYS A 216 5.58 19.52 -9.83
CA LYS A 216 5.10 20.59 -10.74
C LYS A 216 4.24 20.03 -11.88
N GLU A 217 4.68 18.95 -12.49
CA GLU A 217 4.08 18.39 -13.67
C GLU A 217 3.85 16.89 -13.50
N ILE A 218 2.81 16.39 -14.15
CA ILE A 218 2.53 14.97 -14.19
C ILE A 218 2.94 14.42 -15.55
N SER A 219 3.65 13.29 -15.52
CA SER A 219 4.06 12.54 -16.69
C SER A 219 3.63 11.08 -16.59
N TRP A 220 3.70 10.33 -17.68
CA TRP A 220 3.12 9.01 -17.76
C TRP A 220 3.99 8.06 -18.60
N MET A 221 4.01 6.78 -18.22
CA MET A 221 4.59 5.70 -19.01
C MET A 221 3.70 4.47 -19.03
N TYR A 222 3.78 3.71 -20.12
CA TYR A 222 3.07 2.46 -20.27
C TYR A 222 3.93 1.45 -21.03
N GLU A 223 4.03 0.25 -20.49
CA GLU A 223 4.50 -0.94 -21.17
C GLU A 223 3.64 -2.13 -20.77
N ASN A 224 3.27 -3.00 -21.73
CA ASN A 224 2.35 -4.12 -21.48
C ASN A 224 2.82 -5.01 -20.33
N HIS A 225 4.12 -5.33 -20.27
CA HIS A 225 4.67 -6.20 -19.24
C HIS A 225 4.69 -5.59 -17.83
N LEU A 226 4.32 -4.31 -17.64
CA LEU A 226 4.08 -3.72 -16.32
C LEU A 226 2.66 -3.98 -15.83
N ILE A 227 1.75 -4.31 -16.72
CA ILE A 227 0.33 -4.46 -16.44
C ILE A 227 -0.13 -5.90 -16.61
N GLU A 228 0.28 -6.55 -17.70
CA GLU A 228 -0.17 -7.90 -18.07
C GLU A 228 0.93 -8.93 -17.80
N THR A 229 0.54 -10.05 -17.21
CA THR A 229 1.44 -11.20 -17.05
C THR A 229 1.57 -11.95 -18.37
N PRO A 230 2.63 -12.75 -18.59
CA PRO A 230 2.81 -13.54 -19.80
C PRO A 230 1.66 -14.49 -20.10
N GLU A 231 0.93 -14.96 -19.08
CA GLU A 231 -0.25 -15.80 -19.21
C GLU A 231 -1.52 -15.01 -19.59
N GLY A 232 -1.43 -13.69 -19.79
CA GLY A 232 -2.55 -12.84 -20.15
C GLY A 232 -3.40 -12.37 -18.97
N GLY A 233 -2.92 -12.55 -17.74
CA GLY A 233 -3.54 -11.98 -16.54
C GLY A 233 -3.21 -10.49 -16.38
N ASN A 234 -4.08 -9.78 -15.69
CA ASN A 234 -3.83 -8.40 -15.31
C ASN A 234 -3.28 -8.34 -13.88
N PHE A 235 -2.06 -7.85 -13.71
CA PHE A 235 -1.44 -7.65 -12.41
C PHE A 235 -1.54 -6.18 -11.95
N GLY A 236 -1.38 -5.24 -12.86
CA GLY A 236 -1.25 -3.82 -12.58
C GLY A 236 0.07 -3.46 -11.88
N VAL A 237 0.32 -2.17 -11.65
CA VAL A 237 1.57 -1.71 -11.02
C VAL A 237 1.43 -1.68 -9.51
N ARG A 238 1.81 -2.77 -8.84
CA ARG A 238 1.63 -2.97 -7.39
C ARG A 238 2.85 -2.58 -6.55
N SER A 239 4.03 -2.55 -7.16
CA SER A 239 5.26 -2.21 -6.47
C SER A 239 6.24 -1.46 -7.35
N ILE A 240 6.93 -0.50 -6.74
CA ILE A 240 8.01 0.28 -7.34
C ILE A 240 9.08 0.39 -6.27
N ALA A 241 10.35 0.21 -6.63
CA ALA A 241 11.48 0.43 -5.75
C ALA A 241 12.66 1.02 -6.52
N GLU A 242 13.40 1.92 -5.87
CA GLU A 242 14.64 2.48 -6.38
C GLU A 242 15.83 1.66 -5.83
N ASP A 243 16.78 1.28 -6.69
CA ASP A 243 18.02 0.63 -6.29
C ASP A 243 19.11 1.67 -5.94
N GLN A 244 20.23 1.19 -5.42
CA GLN A 244 21.36 2.06 -5.03
C GLN A 244 22.00 2.82 -6.20
N ASP A 245 21.80 2.35 -7.43
CA ASP A 245 22.26 3.00 -8.64
C ASP A 245 21.27 4.04 -9.20
N GLY A 246 20.12 4.24 -8.52
CA GLY A 246 19.06 5.15 -8.93
C GLY A 246 18.22 4.61 -10.09
N ASN A 247 18.20 3.30 -10.32
CA ASN A 247 17.28 2.69 -11.26
C ASN A 247 16.02 2.22 -10.54
N TYR A 248 14.91 2.18 -11.26
CA TYR A 248 13.62 1.77 -10.74
C TYR A 248 13.29 0.34 -11.18
N TRP A 249 12.91 -0.48 -10.22
CA TRP A 249 12.34 -1.81 -10.42
C TRP A 249 10.83 -1.71 -10.28
N ILE A 250 10.10 -2.27 -11.24
CA ILE A 250 8.64 -2.10 -11.31
C ILE A 250 7.99 -3.46 -11.50
N CYS A 251 7.31 -3.95 -10.48
CA CYS A 251 6.51 -5.18 -10.44
C CYS A 251 7.22 -6.49 -10.77
N ASN A 252 8.31 -6.48 -11.52
CA ASN A 252 9.03 -7.68 -11.96
C ASN A 252 10.55 -7.44 -11.92
N ALA A 253 11.33 -8.50 -12.10
CA ALA A 253 12.78 -8.44 -12.11
C ALA A 253 13.41 -8.49 -13.51
N ASN A 254 12.60 -8.54 -14.57
CA ASN A 254 13.09 -8.66 -15.95
C ASN A 254 13.72 -7.36 -16.46
N TYR A 255 13.20 -6.22 -15.98
CA TYR A 255 13.65 -4.92 -16.42
C TYR A 255 13.84 -3.96 -15.25
N ARG A 256 14.77 -3.03 -15.43
CA ARG A 256 14.97 -1.84 -14.59
C ARG A 256 15.01 -0.60 -15.46
N TYR A 257 14.64 0.53 -14.89
CA TYR A 257 14.42 1.76 -15.62
C TYR A 257 15.28 2.88 -15.04
N SER A 258 16.01 3.60 -15.89
CA SER A 258 16.69 4.84 -15.52
C SER A 258 15.94 6.03 -16.10
N LEU A 259 15.59 7.00 -15.27
CA LEU A 259 15.00 8.24 -15.76
C LEU A 259 16.07 9.04 -16.54
N LEU A 260 15.64 9.58 -17.67
CA LEU A 260 16.43 10.50 -18.50
C LEU A 260 15.87 11.92 -18.36
N PRO A 261 16.70 12.96 -18.63
CA PRO A 261 16.21 14.33 -18.70
C PRO A 261 15.02 14.45 -19.66
N TYR A 262 14.07 15.31 -19.33
CA TYR A 262 12.90 15.54 -20.18
C TYR A 262 13.32 16.05 -21.55
N GLU A 263 12.83 15.37 -22.59
CA GLU A 263 12.77 15.95 -23.93
C GLU A 263 11.47 16.77 -24.01
N THR A 264 11.55 17.97 -24.54
CA THR A 264 10.41 18.88 -24.68
C THR A 264 9.37 18.30 -25.65
N GLY A 265 8.24 17.84 -25.15
CA GLY A 265 7.13 17.36 -25.97
C GLY A 265 6.04 16.69 -25.12
N ALA A 266 4.94 17.41 -24.90
CA ALA A 266 3.70 16.77 -24.46
C ALA A 266 3.09 15.98 -25.62
N ASP A 267 2.37 14.88 -25.33
CA ASP A 267 1.51 14.24 -26.32
C ASP A 267 0.38 15.21 -26.74
N ARG A 268 -0.41 14.80 -27.75
CA ARG A 268 -1.51 15.63 -28.27
C ARG A 268 -2.58 16.00 -27.22
N ASN A 269 -2.59 15.35 -26.06
CA ASN A 269 -3.53 15.57 -24.96
C ASN A 269 -2.91 16.40 -23.82
N GLY A 270 -1.68 16.90 -23.98
CA GLY A 270 -0.98 17.67 -22.95
C GLY A 270 -0.34 16.83 -21.84
N LEU A 271 -0.44 15.48 -21.91
CA LEU A 271 0.20 14.58 -20.97
C LEU A 271 1.63 14.25 -21.46
N LYS A 272 2.63 14.58 -20.66
CA LYS A 272 4.03 14.29 -20.98
C LYS A 272 4.32 12.81 -20.80
N SER A 273 5.16 12.25 -21.67
CA SER A 273 5.71 10.92 -21.47
C SER A 273 6.91 10.99 -20.51
N ILE A 274 7.02 10.02 -19.60
CA ILE A 274 8.25 9.83 -18.83
C ILE A 274 9.36 9.46 -19.81
N ASN A 275 10.49 10.18 -19.77
CA ASN A 275 11.66 9.84 -20.57
C ASN A 275 12.54 8.87 -19.76
N TYR A 276 12.75 7.66 -20.27
CA TYR A 276 13.49 6.60 -19.56
C TYR A 276 14.29 5.72 -20.50
N MET A 277 15.32 5.12 -19.95
CA MET A 277 16.05 4.01 -20.57
C MET A 277 15.68 2.72 -19.86
N ARG A 278 15.13 1.75 -20.62
CA ARG A 278 14.93 0.40 -20.13
C ARG A 278 16.21 -0.40 -20.25
N LYS A 279 16.60 -1.05 -19.18
CA LYS A 279 17.75 -1.96 -19.08
C LYS A 279 17.27 -3.36 -18.74
N ILE A 280 18.02 -4.37 -19.13
CA ILE A 280 17.80 -5.73 -18.64
C ILE A 280 18.02 -5.71 -17.12
N GLY A 281 17.10 -6.34 -16.40
CA GLY A 281 17.19 -6.54 -14.95
C GLY A 281 18.03 -7.76 -14.64
N ILE A 282 17.38 -8.82 -14.16
CA ILE A 282 18.04 -10.12 -13.93
C ILE A 282 17.91 -10.98 -15.18
N GLU A 283 19.04 -11.47 -15.68
CA GLU A 283 19.06 -12.39 -16.82
C GLU A 283 18.65 -13.81 -16.39
N ASN A 284 18.05 -14.55 -17.31
CA ASN A 284 17.72 -15.98 -17.16
C ASN A 284 16.85 -16.30 -15.94
N ILE A 285 15.85 -15.45 -15.68
CA ILE A 285 14.85 -15.75 -14.65
C ILE A 285 14.08 -16.99 -15.06
N ALA A 286 14.14 -18.04 -14.23
CA ALA A 286 13.49 -19.33 -14.50
C ALA A 286 11.96 -19.26 -14.60
N ASN A 287 11.35 -18.19 -14.07
CA ASN A 287 9.92 -17.94 -14.12
C ASN A 287 9.66 -16.49 -14.50
N GLU A 288 9.38 -16.25 -15.77
CA GLU A 288 9.04 -14.92 -16.31
C GLU A 288 7.71 -14.35 -15.78
N SER A 289 6.91 -15.19 -15.11
CA SER A 289 5.63 -14.83 -14.51
C SER A 289 5.75 -14.34 -13.06
N LEU A 290 6.97 -14.12 -12.55
CA LEU A 290 7.16 -13.56 -11.23
C LEU A 290 6.86 -12.06 -11.23
N TYR A 291 5.76 -11.73 -10.56
CA TYR A 291 5.32 -10.35 -10.30
C TYR A 291 5.27 -10.10 -8.79
N PHE A 292 5.72 -8.92 -8.37
CA PHE A 292 5.93 -8.61 -6.98
C PHE A 292 4.89 -7.59 -6.46
N TYR A 293 4.28 -7.95 -5.33
CA TYR A 293 3.32 -7.10 -4.62
C TYR A 293 3.99 -5.99 -3.81
N SER A 294 5.21 -6.27 -3.31
CA SER A 294 6.05 -5.29 -2.62
C SER A 294 7.52 -5.57 -2.84
N MET A 295 8.33 -4.52 -2.77
CA MET A 295 9.78 -4.56 -2.91
C MET A 295 10.41 -3.61 -1.91
N GLU A 296 11.46 -4.06 -1.21
CA GLU A 296 12.22 -3.26 -0.24
C GLU A 296 13.69 -3.59 -0.29
N THR A 297 14.54 -2.58 -0.14
CA THR A 297 15.99 -2.75 -0.07
C THR A 297 16.41 -3.06 1.36
N ASP A 298 17.13 -4.15 1.59
CA ASP A 298 17.70 -4.49 2.90
C ASP A 298 18.94 -3.65 3.24
N LYS A 299 19.52 -3.87 4.44
CA LYS A 299 20.74 -3.17 4.89
C LYS A 299 21.99 -3.46 4.08
N ASN A 300 22.01 -4.57 3.34
CA ASN A 300 23.13 -4.96 2.48
C ASN A 300 23.00 -4.36 1.07
N GLY A 301 21.88 -3.71 0.78
CA GLY A 301 21.54 -3.17 -0.53
C GLY A 301 20.89 -4.17 -1.47
N ASP A 302 20.55 -5.36 -0.98
CA ASP A 302 19.82 -6.35 -1.76
C ASP A 302 18.33 -5.99 -1.78
N LEU A 303 17.70 -6.22 -2.92
CA LEU A 303 16.28 -5.97 -3.09
C LEU A 303 15.48 -7.23 -2.75
N LEU A 304 14.68 -7.17 -1.68
CA LEU A 304 13.73 -8.21 -1.33
C LEU A 304 12.39 -7.96 -2.00
N MET A 305 11.86 -8.99 -2.64
CA MET A 305 10.72 -8.92 -3.55
C MET A 305 9.68 -9.97 -3.16
N PHE A 306 8.50 -9.55 -2.73
CA PHE A 306 7.42 -10.45 -2.32
C PHE A 306 6.45 -10.71 -3.47
N ALA A 307 6.28 -11.98 -3.84
CA ALA A 307 5.50 -12.45 -4.99
C ALA A 307 4.21 -13.22 -4.59
N GLY A 308 3.62 -12.91 -3.43
CA GLY A 308 2.42 -13.62 -2.95
C GLY A 308 2.67 -15.11 -2.75
N ASP A 309 1.87 -15.95 -3.38
CA ASP A 309 1.97 -17.42 -3.29
C ASP A 309 3.31 -17.99 -3.77
N TYR A 310 4.08 -17.23 -4.56
CA TYR A 310 5.44 -17.59 -4.98
C TYR A 310 6.51 -17.20 -3.95
N GLY A 311 6.10 -16.64 -2.81
CA GLY A 311 6.96 -16.36 -1.67
C GLY A 311 7.82 -15.10 -1.82
N LEU A 312 8.91 -15.10 -1.06
CA LEU A 312 9.88 -14.00 -1.01
C LEU A 312 11.12 -14.35 -1.84
N TRP A 313 11.61 -13.37 -2.57
CA TRP A 313 12.78 -13.46 -3.44
C TRP A 313 13.81 -12.40 -3.08
N ARG A 314 15.08 -12.70 -3.26
CA ARG A 314 16.21 -11.78 -3.05
C ARG A 314 16.94 -11.56 -4.37
N ASN A 315 17.09 -10.30 -4.72
CA ASN A 315 17.92 -9.84 -5.82
C ASN A 315 19.16 -9.14 -5.23
N ASN A 316 20.34 -9.74 -5.43
CA ASN A 316 21.62 -9.21 -4.96
C ASN A 316 22.39 -8.44 -6.06
N GLY A 317 21.69 -8.03 -7.11
CA GLY A 317 22.25 -7.36 -8.29
C GLY A 317 22.87 -8.27 -9.33
N LYS A 318 23.02 -9.59 -9.03
CA LYS A 318 23.59 -10.60 -9.93
C LYS A 318 22.61 -11.73 -10.23
N GLU A 319 21.85 -12.12 -9.23
CA GLU A 319 20.91 -13.23 -9.33
C GLU A 319 19.65 -12.95 -8.53
N LEU A 320 18.56 -13.59 -8.95
CA LEU A 320 17.29 -13.64 -8.22
C LEU A 320 17.13 -15.06 -7.67
N SER A 321 17.04 -15.18 -6.35
CA SER A 321 16.91 -16.46 -5.66
C SER A 321 15.77 -16.46 -4.64
N PRO A 322 15.11 -17.60 -4.39
CA PRO A 322 14.14 -17.71 -3.31
C PRO A 322 14.77 -17.37 -1.97
N PHE A 323 14.04 -16.61 -1.15
CA PHE A 323 14.48 -16.20 0.16
C PHE A 323 13.40 -16.59 1.19
N PHE A 324 13.81 -17.19 2.31
CA PHE A 324 12.87 -17.74 3.28
C PHE A 324 13.12 -17.19 4.67
N ILE A 325 12.06 -16.89 5.38
CA ILE A 325 12.13 -16.67 6.82
C ILE A 325 12.47 -18.01 7.47
N LYS A 326 13.58 -18.04 8.21
CA LYS A 326 14.03 -19.24 8.91
C LYS A 326 13.58 -19.20 10.36
N ASP A 327 12.82 -20.21 10.77
CA ASP A 327 12.49 -20.49 12.17
C ASP A 327 12.88 -21.94 12.49
N GLY A 328 14.08 -22.14 13.03
CA GLY A 328 14.70 -23.46 13.11
C GLY A 328 14.93 -24.08 11.73
N GLU A 329 14.40 -25.26 11.51
CA GLU A 329 14.46 -25.97 10.21
C GLU A 329 13.31 -25.59 9.25
N GLN A 330 12.33 -24.85 9.73
CA GLN A 330 11.14 -24.49 8.97
C GLN A 330 11.39 -23.28 8.08
N ASN A 331 10.86 -23.32 6.84
CA ASN A 331 10.77 -22.19 5.95
C ASN A 331 9.37 -21.59 6.05
N ILE A 332 9.29 -20.30 6.35
CA ILE A 332 8.04 -19.57 6.50
C ILE A 332 7.93 -18.56 5.37
N SER A 333 6.75 -18.48 4.75
CA SER A 333 6.44 -17.48 3.75
C SER A 333 5.78 -16.27 4.42
N PRO A 334 6.23 -15.04 4.11
CA PRO A 334 5.57 -13.83 4.57
C PRO A 334 4.28 -13.58 3.79
N THR A 335 3.41 -12.75 4.37
CA THR A 335 2.25 -12.16 3.69
C THR A 335 2.35 -10.65 3.55
N THR A 336 3.21 -10.03 4.35
CA THR A 336 3.50 -8.60 4.30
C THR A 336 4.98 -8.34 4.56
N MET A 337 5.46 -7.21 4.05
CA MET A 337 6.82 -6.73 4.29
C MET A 337 6.78 -5.22 4.56
N TYR A 338 7.53 -4.78 5.56
CA TYR A 338 7.69 -3.38 5.94
C TYR A 338 9.15 -3.12 6.37
N LYS A 339 9.73 -1.98 5.98
CA LYS A 339 11.05 -1.54 6.41
C LYS A 339 10.93 -0.40 7.42
N ASP A 340 11.50 -0.58 8.60
CA ASP A 340 11.56 0.46 9.62
C ASP A 340 12.65 1.50 9.34
N LYS A 341 12.69 2.56 10.14
CA LYS A 341 13.66 3.66 10.01
C LYS A 341 15.11 3.23 10.24
N GLN A 342 15.33 2.14 10.96
CA GLN A 342 16.64 1.56 11.19
C GLN A 342 17.04 0.62 10.05
N GLY A 343 16.18 0.43 9.04
CA GLY A 343 16.37 -0.46 7.91
C GLY A 343 16.17 -1.94 8.25
N THR A 344 15.55 -2.26 9.40
CA THR A 344 15.11 -3.60 9.73
C THR A 344 13.87 -3.93 8.91
N LEU A 345 13.87 -5.08 8.27
CA LEU A 345 12.68 -5.56 7.55
C LEU A 345 11.81 -6.37 8.50
N TRP A 346 10.52 -6.09 8.47
CA TRP A 346 9.49 -6.75 9.23
C TRP A 346 8.58 -7.54 8.32
N PHE A 347 8.28 -8.76 8.70
CA PHE A 347 7.45 -9.69 7.94
C PHE A 347 6.28 -10.15 8.78
N GLY A 348 5.07 -9.95 8.28
CA GLY A 348 3.88 -10.62 8.81
C GLY A 348 3.69 -11.96 8.13
N THR A 349 3.13 -12.92 8.83
CA THR A 349 2.81 -14.26 8.33
C THR A 349 1.37 -14.62 8.69
N ASP A 350 0.77 -15.60 8.02
CA ASP A 350 -0.62 -15.98 8.32
C ASP A 350 -0.77 -16.73 9.65
N GLU A 351 0.21 -17.58 10.03
CA GLU A 351 0.05 -18.48 11.17
C GLU A 351 1.24 -18.46 12.14
N HIS A 352 2.35 -17.84 11.77
CA HIS A 352 3.59 -17.90 12.54
C HIS A 352 3.93 -16.60 13.28
N GLY A 353 3.10 -15.55 13.12
CA GLY A 353 3.30 -14.25 13.74
C GLY A 353 4.25 -13.36 12.94
N ILE A 354 4.98 -12.50 13.63
CA ILE A 354 5.80 -11.44 13.04
C ILE A 354 7.28 -11.74 13.24
N TYR A 355 8.06 -11.51 12.19
CA TYR A 355 9.52 -11.66 12.21
C TYR A 355 10.19 -10.36 11.79
N SER A 356 11.30 -10.04 12.43
CA SER A 356 12.24 -9.01 11.99
C SER A 356 13.45 -9.63 11.31
N TYR A 357 14.04 -8.90 10.35
CA TYR A 357 15.26 -9.28 9.65
C TYR A 357 16.24 -8.10 9.64
N ASN A 358 17.42 -8.30 10.22
CA ASN A 358 18.44 -7.26 10.40
C ASN A 358 19.49 -7.24 9.28
N GLY A 359 19.31 -7.97 8.19
CA GLY A 359 20.26 -8.16 7.11
C GLY A 359 21.02 -9.50 7.20
N ASN A 360 20.96 -10.20 8.35
CA ASN A 360 21.66 -11.46 8.59
C ASN A 360 20.77 -12.56 9.16
N THR A 361 19.97 -12.23 10.18
CA THR A 361 19.16 -13.20 10.93
C THR A 361 17.72 -12.76 11.03
N PHE A 362 16.83 -13.76 11.12
CA PHE A 362 15.42 -13.55 11.45
C PHE A 362 15.22 -13.74 12.96
N GLU A 363 14.40 -12.88 13.55
CA GLU A 363 14.01 -12.96 14.94
C GLU A 363 12.49 -12.84 15.04
N LYS A 364 11.86 -13.80 15.73
CA LYS A 364 10.43 -13.75 16.00
C LYS A 364 10.13 -12.64 17.00
N PHE A 365 9.22 -11.75 16.64
CA PHE A 365 8.81 -10.65 17.50
C PHE A 365 8.05 -11.18 18.72
N LYS A 366 8.45 -10.69 19.90
CA LYS A 366 7.76 -10.94 21.18
C LYS A 366 7.67 -9.62 21.93
N THR A 367 6.51 -9.34 22.48
CA THR A 367 6.36 -8.27 23.46
C THR A 367 7.09 -8.67 24.76
N LYS A 368 7.75 -7.73 25.37
CA LYS A 368 8.45 -7.95 26.65
C LYS A 368 7.45 -8.18 27.78
#